data_8c3ab017e3d4e9ae793e6d9c6fdb4868
#
_entry.id   8c3ab017e3d4e9ae793e6d9c6fdb4868
#
_cell.length_a   1.000
_cell.length_b   1.000
_cell.length_c   1.000
_cell.angle_alpha   90.00
_cell.angle_beta   90.00
_cell.angle_gamma   90.00
#
_symmetry.space_group_name_H-M   'P 1'
#
loop_
_entity.id
_entity.type
_entity.pdbx_description
1 polymer ?
#
loop_
_entity_poly.entity_id
_entity_poly.type
_entity_poly.pdbx_seq_one_letter_code
_entity_poly.pdbx_strand_id
1 'polypeptide(L)'
;MRVLLAAWDFPPHAVGGDAAHVDGFARALGRAGHDVVVLTARQPGTAPTEQRDPNVRVLRANIDLPWVPDDFVVGGAASANHHLVQLSSTFGAWSPEVVHAHSWRVAWAADTLAVLHGAPLVTTFHNTATSQHGGRVPPGTPAAIHAVESWLAHRSSQVLAASRFMAREVISAFEVNPDKVHRIPNGIDPEWWATGEHHDSRAPLVLTWGRVQFEKGFQVLARAMTPLRSRVPGIECIVAGRGSYLPELQSRIDVEGVSDIVRLVGFVPDEKLRDLLHRAGCVVIPSLYEPFGIVALEALAGGAPLIAARTGGLAELIEDTGAGMLFDPGNADELAGCIEQVLSDRALADGMRRRGEALLAARYSWEAIANASVGVYRGATTAETEDALTPA
;
A
#
# COMPACT_ATOMS: atom_id res chain seq x y z
N MET A 1 -18.13 -0.03 -17.67
CA MET A 1 -16.86 -0.32 -18.38
C MET A 1 -16.41 -1.73 -18.04
N ARG A 2 -15.71 -2.36 -18.97
CA ARG A 2 -15.00 -3.62 -18.76
C ARG A 2 -13.56 -3.30 -18.41
N VAL A 3 -13.15 -3.61 -17.17
CA VAL A 3 -11.85 -3.25 -16.61
C VAL A 3 -11.02 -4.51 -16.38
N LEU A 4 -9.82 -4.55 -16.96
CA LEU A 4 -8.84 -5.59 -16.70
C LEU A 4 -7.82 -5.07 -15.70
N LEU A 5 -7.78 -5.64 -14.50
CA LEU A 5 -6.75 -5.37 -13.50
C LEU A 5 -5.67 -6.45 -13.56
N ALA A 6 -4.43 -6.07 -13.73
CA ALA A 6 -3.29 -6.99 -13.63
C ALA A 6 -2.53 -6.70 -12.35
N ALA A 7 -2.41 -7.70 -11.46
CA ALA A 7 -1.70 -7.60 -10.20
C ALA A 7 -0.92 -8.88 -9.91
N TRP A 8 0.25 -8.76 -9.32
CA TRP A 8 1.06 -9.95 -9.00
C TRP A 8 0.50 -10.73 -7.83
N ASP A 9 0.16 -10.02 -6.75
CA ASP A 9 -0.41 -10.58 -5.53
C ASP A 9 -1.91 -10.25 -5.44
N PHE A 10 -2.70 -11.21 -4.94
CA PHE A 10 -4.14 -11.05 -4.68
C PHE A 10 -4.57 -12.00 -3.55
N PRO A 11 -5.55 -11.62 -2.69
CA PRO A 11 -6.03 -12.51 -1.63
C PRO A 11 -6.44 -13.91 -2.11
N PRO A 12 -6.33 -14.97 -1.24
CA PRO A 12 -6.11 -14.92 0.21
C PRO A 12 -4.64 -14.77 0.65
N HIS A 13 -3.68 -14.87 -0.25
CA HIS A 13 -2.28 -14.72 0.07
C HIS A 13 -1.81 -13.32 -0.34
N ALA A 14 -1.82 -12.41 0.62
CA ALA A 14 -1.36 -11.04 0.43
C ALA A 14 -0.02 -10.84 1.12
N VAL A 15 0.97 -10.36 0.37
CA VAL A 15 2.25 -9.89 0.92
C VAL A 15 2.25 -8.36 0.85
N GLY A 16 1.68 -7.72 1.88
CA GLY A 16 1.63 -6.26 1.98
C GLY A 16 0.31 -5.63 1.51
N GLY A 17 0.26 -4.30 1.53
CA GLY A 17 -0.94 -3.51 1.26
C GLY A 17 -1.43 -3.52 -0.18
N ASP A 18 -0.57 -3.85 -1.15
CA ASP A 18 -0.90 -3.78 -2.58
C ASP A 18 -2.01 -4.77 -2.95
N ALA A 19 -1.95 -6.00 -2.44
CA ALA A 19 -2.96 -7.03 -2.70
C ALA A 19 -4.32 -6.66 -2.08
N ALA A 20 -4.33 -6.13 -0.86
CA ALA A 20 -5.55 -5.62 -0.21
C ALA A 20 -6.13 -4.43 -0.97
N HIS A 21 -5.26 -3.54 -1.50
CA HIS A 21 -5.69 -2.43 -2.35
C HIS A 21 -6.39 -2.94 -3.61
N VAL A 22 -5.79 -3.88 -4.34
CA VAL A 22 -6.38 -4.38 -5.61
C VAL A 22 -7.72 -5.08 -5.35
N ASP A 23 -7.86 -5.86 -4.27
CA ASP A 23 -9.13 -6.50 -3.91
C ASP A 23 -10.22 -5.47 -3.58
N GLY A 24 -9.93 -4.53 -2.68
CA GLY A 24 -10.86 -3.46 -2.30
C GLY A 24 -11.29 -2.62 -3.49
N PHE A 25 -10.34 -2.27 -4.35
CA PHE A 25 -10.56 -1.50 -5.57
C PHE A 25 -11.40 -2.26 -6.60
N ALA A 26 -11.08 -3.54 -6.88
CA ALA A 26 -11.84 -4.38 -7.80
C ALA A 26 -13.30 -4.52 -7.36
N ARG A 27 -13.53 -4.78 -6.06
CA ARG A 27 -14.88 -4.88 -5.48
C ARG A 27 -15.64 -3.56 -5.57
N ALA A 28 -14.97 -2.43 -5.36
CA ALA A 28 -15.59 -1.11 -5.48
C ALA A 28 -16.01 -0.81 -6.92
N LEU A 29 -15.16 -1.12 -7.90
CA LEU A 29 -15.52 -1.03 -9.31
C LEU A 29 -16.70 -1.93 -9.66
N GLY A 30 -16.71 -3.18 -9.17
CA GLY A 30 -17.82 -4.12 -9.37
C GLY A 30 -19.14 -3.61 -8.79
N ARG A 31 -19.12 -3.04 -7.57
CA ARG A 31 -20.28 -2.42 -6.93
C ARG A 31 -20.77 -1.17 -7.67
N ALA A 32 -19.87 -0.43 -8.31
CA ALA A 32 -20.20 0.70 -9.17
C ALA A 32 -20.76 0.27 -10.55
N GLY A 33 -20.97 -1.03 -10.78
CA GLY A 33 -21.56 -1.56 -12.02
C GLY A 33 -20.57 -1.75 -13.17
N HIS A 34 -19.27 -1.79 -12.89
CA HIS A 34 -18.24 -2.13 -13.86
C HIS A 34 -18.03 -3.66 -13.87
N ASP A 35 -17.74 -4.24 -15.05
CA ASP A 35 -17.39 -5.64 -15.21
C ASP A 35 -15.87 -5.79 -15.14
N VAL A 36 -15.38 -6.43 -14.07
CA VAL A 36 -13.98 -6.47 -13.69
C VAL A 36 -13.41 -7.87 -13.82
N VAL A 37 -12.29 -7.99 -14.51
CA VAL A 37 -11.47 -9.19 -14.52
C VAL A 37 -10.12 -8.86 -13.86
N VAL A 38 -9.74 -9.65 -12.87
CA VAL A 38 -8.43 -9.54 -12.21
C VAL A 38 -7.56 -10.70 -12.68
N LEU A 39 -6.39 -10.38 -13.25
CA LEU A 39 -5.34 -11.35 -13.56
C LEU A 39 -4.26 -11.31 -12.47
N THR A 40 -3.93 -12.47 -11.92
CA THR A 40 -2.94 -12.57 -10.85
C THR A 40 -2.18 -13.89 -10.88
N ALA A 41 -1.07 -13.94 -10.13
CA ALA A 41 -0.33 -15.18 -9.93
C ALA A 41 -1.10 -16.14 -9.03
N ARG A 42 -1.10 -17.43 -9.38
CA ARG A 42 -1.70 -18.49 -8.58
C ARG A 42 -0.83 -18.83 -7.38
N GLN A 43 -1.42 -18.77 -6.21
CA GLN A 43 -0.76 -19.18 -4.97
C GLN A 43 -1.23 -20.59 -4.55
N PRO A 44 -0.41 -21.34 -3.78
CA PRO A 44 -0.80 -22.66 -3.28
C PRO A 44 -2.16 -22.62 -2.57
N GLY A 45 -3.01 -23.61 -2.85
CA GLY A 45 -4.34 -23.71 -2.24
C GLY A 45 -5.41 -22.80 -2.84
N THR A 46 -5.10 -21.96 -3.85
CA THR A 46 -6.10 -21.12 -4.52
C THR A 46 -6.68 -21.77 -5.76
N ALA A 47 -7.96 -21.50 -6.03
CA ALA A 47 -8.62 -21.92 -7.27
C ALA A 47 -8.08 -21.12 -8.48
N PRO A 48 -8.02 -21.72 -9.69
CA PRO A 48 -7.58 -21.00 -10.89
C PRO A 48 -8.55 -19.88 -11.29
N THR A 49 -9.81 -20.01 -10.91
CA THR A 49 -10.87 -19.01 -11.19
C THR A 49 -11.72 -18.84 -9.94
N GLU A 50 -12.08 -17.59 -9.64
CA GLU A 50 -12.93 -17.24 -8.51
C GLU A 50 -13.91 -16.14 -8.93
N GLN A 51 -15.20 -16.28 -8.56
CA GLN A 51 -16.15 -15.18 -8.59
C GLN A 51 -16.03 -14.46 -7.24
N ARG A 52 -15.34 -13.33 -7.23
CA ARG A 52 -15.03 -12.58 -6.00
C ARG A 52 -16.19 -11.71 -5.53
N ASP A 53 -16.95 -11.18 -6.48
CA ASP A 53 -18.14 -10.34 -6.30
C ASP A 53 -19.00 -10.52 -7.58
N PRO A 54 -20.30 -10.21 -7.63
CA PRO A 54 -21.14 -10.40 -8.81
C PRO A 54 -20.54 -9.91 -10.14
N ASN A 55 -19.81 -8.79 -10.09
CA ASN A 55 -19.18 -8.20 -11.27
C ASN A 55 -17.64 -8.30 -11.24
N VAL A 56 -17.06 -9.15 -10.39
CA VAL A 56 -15.60 -9.28 -10.24
C VAL A 56 -15.17 -10.73 -10.38
N ARG A 57 -14.48 -11.05 -11.45
CA ARG A 57 -13.92 -12.37 -11.74
C ARG A 57 -12.39 -12.33 -11.60
N VAL A 58 -11.83 -13.28 -10.85
CA VAL A 58 -10.39 -13.43 -10.66
C VAL A 58 -9.91 -14.65 -11.43
N LEU A 59 -8.87 -14.48 -12.22
CA LEU A 59 -8.20 -15.53 -12.98
C LEU A 59 -6.74 -15.61 -12.51
N ARG A 60 -6.30 -16.81 -12.15
CA ARG A 60 -4.97 -17.04 -11.57
C ARG A 60 -4.11 -17.91 -12.49
N ALA A 61 -2.99 -17.36 -12.94
CA ALA A 61 -2.00 -18.09 -13.73
C ALA A 61 -1.09 -18.93 -12.83
N ASN A 62 -0.85 -20.18 -13.21
CA ASN A 62 0.25 -20.93 -12.62
C ASN A 62 1.58 -20.36 -13.17
N ILE A 63 2.37 -19.78 -12.28
CA ILE A 63 3.66 -19.13 -12.61
C ILE A 63 4.84 -19.94 -12.08
N ASP A 64 4.66 -21.21 -11.76
CA ASP A 64 5.74 -22.10 -11.35
C ASP A 64 6.68 -22.34 -12.54
N LEU A 65 7.87 -21.81 -12.44
CA LEU A 65 8.92 -21.84 -13.46
C LEU A 65 10.19 -22.45 -12.86
N PRO A 66 10.23 -23.79 -12.63
CA PRO A 66 11.32 -24.45 -11.89
C PRO A 66 12.69 -24.32 -12.55
N TRP A 67 12.74 -23.91 -13.81
CA TRP A 67 14.00 -23.66 -14.57
C TRP A 67 14.49 -22.21 -14.46
N VAL A 68 13.73 -21.30 -13.83
CA VAL A 68 14.12 -19.91 -13.62
C VAL A 68 14.76 -19.80 -12.23
N PRO A 69 16.02 -19.36 -12.12
CA PRO A 69 16.66 -19.14 -10.82
C PRO A 69 15.92 -18.09 -9.99
N ASP A 70 15.87 -18.29 -8.67
CA ASP A 70 15.16 -17.39 -7.73
C ASP A 70 15.76 -15.97 -7.71
N ASP A 71 17.05 -15.83 -7.99
CA ASP A 71 17.77 -14.55 -8.06
C ASP A 71 17.55 -13.81 -9.40
N PHE A 72 16.95 -14.44 -10.40
CA PHE A 72 16.59 -13.83 -11.67
C PHE A 72 15.25 -13.09 -11.60
N VAL A 73 15.12 -12.16 -10.65
CA VAL A 73 13.86 -11.53 -10.24
C VAL A 73 13.10 -10.90 -11.41
N VAL A 74 13.76 -10.05 -12.20
CA VAL A 74 13.11 -9.33 -13.33
C VAL A 74 12.80 -10.28 -14.48
N GLY A 75 13.76 -11.14 -14.87
CA GLY A 75 13.54 -12.11 -15.92
C GLY A 75 12.53 -13.19 -15.55
N GLY A 76 12.49 -13.59 -14.29
CA GLY A 76 11.46 -14.48 -13.76
C GLY A 76 10.06 -13.86 -13.88
N ALA A 77 9.91 -12.60 -13.48
CA ALA A 77 8.65 -11.88 -13.65
C ALA A 77 8.27 -11.76 -15.13
N ALA A 78 9.19 -11.38 -16.01
CA ALA A 78 8.95 -11.29 -17.45
C ALA A 78 8.49 -12.64 -18.03
N SER A 79 9.16 -13.73 -17.66
CA SER A 79 8.79 -15.09 -18.11
C SER A 79 7.40 -15.50 -17.60
N ALA A 80 7.08 -15.21 -16.36
CA ALA A 80 5.78 -15.51 -15.75
C ALA A 80 4.63 -14.73 -16.40
N ASN A 81 4.89 -13.53 -16.93
CA ASN A 81 3.87 -12.70 -17.59
C ASN A 81 3.27 -13.39 -18.82
N HIS A 82 4.01 -14.29 -19.50
CA HIS A 82 3.46 -15.10 -20.57
C HIS A 82 2.22 -15.90 -20.12
N HIS A 83 2.25 -16.48 -18.92
CA HIS A 83 1.12 -17.23 -18.36
C HIS A 83 -0.07 -16.35 -18.00
N LEU A 84 0.17 -15.10 -17.60
CA LEU A 84 -0.90 -14.12 -17.39
C LEU A 84 -1.58 -13.76 -18.71
N VAL A 85 -0.80 -13.54 -19.78
CA VAL A 85 -1.36 -13.27 -21.12
C VAL A 85 -2.19 -14.46 -21.62
N GLN A 86 -1.74 -15.70 -21.40
CA GLN A 86 -2.49 -16.91 -21.81
C GLN A 86 -3.90 -16.98 -21.23
N LEU A 87 -4.14 -16.40 -20.03
CA LEU A 87 -5.48 -16.36 -19.43
C LEU A 87 -6.49 -15.58 -20.28
N SER A 88 -6.05 -14.69 -21.18
CA SER A 88 -6.94 -13.97 -22.08
C SER A 88 -7.72 -14.91 -23.03
N SER A 89 -7.19 -16.09 -23.31
CA SER A 89 -7.90 -17.12 -24.09
C SER A 89 -9.21 -17.58 -23.43
N THR A 90 -9.37 -17.34 -22.12
CA THR A 90 -10.59 -17.70 -21.36
C THR A 90 -11.62 -16.57 -21.31
N PHE A 91 -11.33 -15.40 -21.90
CA PHE A 91 -12.24 -14.26 -21.88
C PHE A 91 -13.49 -14.46 -22.74
N GLY A 92 -13.43 -15.35 -23.76
CA GLY A 92 -14.52 -15.53 -24.72
C GLY A 92 -14.79 -14.24 -25.51
N ALA A 93 -16.01 -13.74 -25.48
CA ALA A 93 -16.41 -12.48 -26.12
C ALA A 93 -16.13 -11.23 -25.25
N TRP A 94 -15.62 -11.42 -24.03
CA TRP A 94 -15.28 -10.30 -23.16
C TRP A 94 -13.96 -9.66 -23.60
N SER A 95 -13.96 -8.33 -23.73
CA SER A 95 -12.76 -7.56 -24.10
C SER A 95 -12.68 -6.33 -23.19
N PRO A 96 -11.52 -6.02 -22.60
CA PRO A 96 -11.37 -4.86 -21.74
C PRO A 96 -11.49 -3.55 -22.53
N GLU A 97 -12.05 -2.53 -21.91
CA GLU A 97 -12.02 -1.13 -22.38
C GLU A 97 -10.86 -0.35 -21.77
N VAL A 98 -10.24 -0.92 -20.74
CA VAL A 98 -9.02 -0.40 -20.10
C VAL A 98 -8.25 -1.57 -19.47
N VAL A 99 -6.94 -1.53 -19.55
CA VAL A 99 -6.02 -2.43 -18.83
C VAL A 99 -5.29 -1.62 -17.77
N HIS A 100 -5.37 -2.06 -16.52
CA HIS A 100 -4.75 -1.37 -15.40
C HIS A 100 -3.72 -2.27 -14.71
N ALA A 101 -2.46 -1.90 -14.79
CA ALA A 101 -1.33 -2.59 -14.17
C ALA A 101 -1.09 -2.08 -12.75
N HIS A 102 -0.98 -3.01 -11.79
CA HIS A 102 -0.54 -2.72 -10.44
C HIS A 102 0.87 -3.25 -10.23
N SER A 103 1.87 -2.38 -10.27
CA SER A 103 3.30 -2.69 -10.11
C SER A 103 3.98 -3.20 -11.41
N TRP A 104 5.29 -3.08 -11.43
CA TRP A 104 6.17 -3.50 -12.53
C TRP A 104 6.13 -5.01 -12.83
N ARG A 105 5.78 -5.84 -11.84
CA ARG A 105 5.81 -7.31 -11.97
C ARG A 105 4.84 -7.83 -13.03
N VAL A 106 3.82 -7.09 -13.39
CA VAL A 106 2.82 -7.44 -14.41
C VAL A 106 2.93 -6.60 -15.69
N ALA A 107 4.01 -5.84 -15.82
CA ALA A 107 4.19 -4.84 -16.86
C ALA A 107 4.04 -5.40 -18.28
N TRP A 108 4.70 -6.52 -18.58
CA TRP A 108 4.67 -7.11 -19.92
C TRP A 108 3.31 -7.71 -20.27
N ALA A 109 2.64 -8.36 -19.31
CA ALA A 109 1.31 -8.89 -19.54
C ALA A 109 0.29 -7.75 -19.76
N ALA A 110 0.35 -6.70 -18.95
CA ALA A 110 -0.54 -5.57 -19.08
C ALA A 110 -0.35 -4.83 -20.42
N ASP A 111 0.90 -4.53 -20.79
CA ASP A 111 1.21 -3.89 -22.09
C ASP A 111 0.75 -4.77 -23.28
N THR A 112 1.07 -6.07 -23.25
CA THR A 112 0.65 -7.00 -24.30
C THR A 112 -0.86 -7.05 -24.43
N LEU A 113 -1.59 -7.14 -23.32
CA LEU A 113 -3.06 -7.23 -23.32
C LEU A 113 -3.70 -5.90 -23.76
N ALA A 114 -3.12 -4.76 -23.39
CA ALA A 114 -3.56 -3.46 -23.87
C ALA A 114 -3.47 -3.39 -25.41
N VAL A 115 -2.34 -3.77 -25.97
CA VAL A 115 -2.14 -3.80 -27.43
C VAL A 115 -3.08 -4.80 -28.12
N LEU A 116 -3.21 -6.03 -27.60
CA LEU A 116 -4.06 -7.08 -28.20
C LEU A 116 -5.53 -6.69 -28.25
N HIS A 117 -5.98 -5.91 -27.29
CA HIS A 117 -7.39 -5.51 -27.20
C HIS A 117 -7.66 -4.08 -27.68
N GLY A 118 -6.63 -3.32 -28.09
CA GLY A 118 -6.74 -1.91 -28.46
C GLY A 118 -7.29 -1.05 -27.31
N ALA A 119 -6.85 -1.35 -26.09
CA ALA A 119 -7.33 -0.68 -24.88
C ALA A 119 -6.19 0.16 -24.25
N PRO A 120 -6.47 1.34 -23.68
CA PRO A 120 -5.46 2.13 -23.00
C PRO A 120 -4.87 1.39 -21.81
N LEU A 121 -3.55 1.53 -21.64
CA LEU A 121 -2.82 1.05 -20.48
C LEU A 121 -2.78 2.14 -19.42
N VAL A 122 -3.25 1.82 -18.21
CA VAL A 122 -3.12 2.64 -17.00
C VAL A 122 -2.22 1.89 -16.02
N THR A 123 -1.40 2.61 -15.25
CA THR A 123 -0.53 1.97 -14.25
C THR A 123 -0.62 2.68 -12.91
N THR A 124 -0.76 1.91 -11.83
CA THR A 124 -0.57 2.40 -10.46
C THR A 124 0.80 1.97 -9.93
N PHE A 125 1.60 2.95 -9.49
CA PHE A 125 2.81 2.70 -8.71
C PHE A 125 2.50 2.83 -7.21
N HIS A 126 2.59 1.71 -6.49
CA HIS A 126 2.45 1.67 -5.03
C HIS A 126 3.78 2.02 -4.34
N ASN A 127 4.89 1.69 -4.96
CA ASN A 127 6.26 2.04 -4.61
C ASN A 127 7.14 1.96 -5.86
N THR A 128 8.38 2.45 -5.78
CA THR A 128 9.37 2.34 -6.86
C THR A 128 10.71 1.82 -6.33
N ALA A 129 11.57 1.31 -7.21
CA ALA A 129 12.93 0.95 -6.84
C ALA A 129 13.72 2.16 -6.30
N THR A 130 13.47 3.35 -6.84
CA THR A 130 14.07 4.62 -6.36
C THR A 130 13.69 4.88 -4.92
N SER A 131 12.41 4.77 -4.60
CA SER A 131 11.88 5.03 -3.27
C SER A 131 12.38 4.04 -2.22
N GLN A 132 12.43 2.75 -2.57
CA GLN A 132 12.90 1.69 -1.68
C GLN A 132 14.38 1.84 -1.28
N HIS A 133 15.15 2.64 -2.05
CA HIS A 133 16.57 2.86 -1.83
C HIS A 133 16.92 4.33 -1.53
N GLY A 134 15.98 5.08 -0.97
CA GLY A 134 16.22 6.45 -0.49
C GLY A 134 16.61 7.45 -1.59
N GLY A 135 16.03 7.31 -2.79
CA GLY A 135 16.26 8.21 -3.92
C GLY A 135 17.47 7.84 -4.79
N ARG A 136 18.19 6.75 -4.48
CA ARG A 136 19.31 6.25 -5.29
C ARG A 136 19.05 4.80 -5.67
N VAL A 137 19.13 4.50 -6.95
CA VAL A 137 18.95 3.13 -7.45
C VAL A 137 20.30 2.42 -7.47
N PRO A 138 20.53 1.41 -6.61
CA PRO A 138 21.74 0.61 -6.63
C PRO A 138 21.86 -0.19 -7.94
N PRO A 139 23.07 -0.53 -8.39
CA PRO A 139 23.25 -1.41 -9.55
C PRO A 139 22.69 -2.82 -9.31
N GLY A 140 22.49 -3.58 -10.37
CA GLY A 140 21.92 -4.93 -10.31
C GLY A 140 20.39 -4.95 -10.35
N THR A 141 19.77 -5.81 -9.54
CA THR A 141 18.31 -6.01 -9.54
C THR A 141 17.51 -4.71 -9.34
N PRO A 142 17.85 -3.80 -8.42
CA PRO A 142 17.14 -2.53 -8.29
C PRO A 142 17.17 -1.67 -9.55
N ALA A 143 18.32 -1.58 -10.24
CA ALA A 143 18.44 -0.85 -11.49
C ALA A 143 17.61 -1.48 -12.62
N ALA A 144 17.57 -2.81 -12.67
CA ALA A 144 16.75 -3.53 -13.65
C ALA A 144 15.24 -3.32 -13.37
N ILE A 145 14.81 -3.32 -12.11
CA ILE A 145 13.43 -3.00 -11.73
C ILE A 145 13.10 -1.56 -12.13
N HIS A 146 13.95 -0.60 -11.78
CA HIS A 146 13.77 0.81 -12.15
C HIS A 146 13.61 1.01 -13.68
N ALA A 147 14.40 0.29 -14.48
CA ALA A 147 14.27 0.36 -15.93
C ALA A 147 12.90 -0.16 -16.42
N VAL A 148 12.37 -1.23 -15.82
CA VAL A 148 11.02 -1.74 -16.14
C VAL A 148 9.94 -0.77 -15.68
N GLU A 149 10.07 -0.19 -14.50
CA GLU A 149 9.14 0.82 -13.97
C GLU A 149 9.09 2.06 -14.89
N SER A 150 10.26 2.56 -15.31
CA SER A 150 10.37 3.68 -16.25
C SER A 150 9.73 3.33 -17.60
N TRP A 151 10.04 2.16 -18.15
CA TRP A 151 9.44 1.69 -19.39
C TRP A 151 7.91 1.59 -19.27
N LEU A 152 7.38 0.98 -18.19
CA LEU A 152 5.96 0.85 -17.95
C LEU A 152 5.29 2.23 -17.82
N ALA A 153 5.91 3.16 -17.11
CA ALA A 153 5.42 4.51 -16.96
C ALA A 153 5.31 5.24 -18.31
N HIS A 154 6.28 5.06 -19.22
CA HIS A 154 6.23 5.64 -20.57
C HIS A 154 5.19 4.97 -21.46
N ARG A 155 5.01 3.65 -21.35
CA ARG A 155 4.01 2.87 -22.11
C ARG A 155 2.58 3.19 -21.70
N SER A 156 2.37 3.62 -20.47
CA SER A 156 1.04 3.91 -19.93
C SER A 156 0.48 5.23 -20.49
N SER A 157 -0.78 5.21 -20.92
CA SER A 157 -1.52 6.41 -21.28
C SER A 157 -1.72 7.33 -20.07
N GLN A 158 -1.97 6.73 -18.89
CA GLN A 158 -2.13 7.43 -17.63
C GLN A 158 -1.42 6.67 -16.50
N VAL A 159 -0.92 7.40 -15.51
CA VAL A 159 -0.25 6.87 -14.32
C VAL A 159 -0.96 7.34 -13.07
N LEU A 160 -1.23 6.41 -12.15
CA LEU A 160 -1.82 6.70 -10.85
C LEU A 160 -0.75 6.60 -9.75
N ALA A 161 -0.76 7.54 -8.83
CA ALA A 161 0.10 7.59 -7.67
C ALA A 161 -0.71 7.86 -6.41
N ALA A 162 -0.43 7.15 -5.32
CA ALA A 162 -1.23 7.19 -4.11
C ALA A 162 -1.11 8.52 -3.31
N SER A 163 -0.05 9.30 -3.54
CA SER A 163 0.22 10.56 -2.85
C SER A 163 0.85 11.59 -3.79
N ARG A 164 0.85 12.87 -3.40
CA ARG A 164 1.61 13.91 -4.09
C ARG A 164 3.12 13.64 -4.06
N PHE A 165 3.59 13.04 -2.97
CA PHE A 165 4.98 12.62 -2.84
C PHE A 165 5.32 11.58 -3.93
N MET A 166 4.52 10.52 -4.05
CA MET A 166 4.72 9.47 -5.05
C MET A 166 4.57 10.00 -6.48
N ALA A 167 3.60 10.92 -6.72
CA ALA A 167 3.44 11.54 -8.03
C ALA A 167 4.71 12.32 -8.45
N ARG A 168 5.27 13.14 -7.55
CA ARG A 168 6.52 13.85 -7.81
C ARG A 168 7.69 12.90 -8.04
N GLU A 169 7.76 11.81 -7.27
CA GLU A 169 8.81 10.80 -7.44
C GLU A 169 8.72 10.13 -8.81
N VAL A 170 7.54 9.68 -9.23
CA VAL A 170 7.30 9.07 -10.54
C VAL A 170 7.67 10.03 -11.68
N ILE A 171 7.24 11.29 -11.59
CA ILE A 171 7.56 12.32 -12.59
C ILE A 171 9.08 12.52 -12.69
N SER A 172 9.76 12.66 -11.55
CA SER A 172 11.20 12.96 -11.54
C SER A 172 12.08 11.74 -11.85
N ALA A 173 11.71 10.55 -11.35
CA ALA A 173 12.51 9.34 -11.52
C ALA A 173 12.39 8.74 -12.91
N PHE A 174 11.25 8.90 -13.57
CA PHE A 174 10.97 8.33 -14.89
C PHE A 174 10.86 9.38 -16.00
N GLU A 175 10.98 10.67 -15.67
CA GLU A 175 10.94 11.78 -16.65
C GLU A 175 9.68 11.75 -17.54
N VAL A 176 8.53 11.39 -16.96
CA VAL A 176 7.24 11.32 -17.67
C VAL A 176 6.51 12.65 -17.62
N ASN A 177 5.64 12.89 -18.63
CA ASN A 177 4.80 14.08 -18.66
C ASN A 177 3.93 14.16 -17.40
N PRO A 178 4.02 15.26 -16.61
CA PRO A 178 3.21 15.47 -15.42
C PRO A 178 1.69 15.36 -15.66
N ASP A 179 1.21 15.75 -16.84
CA ASP A 179 -0.23 15.77 -17.17
C ASP A 179 -0.87 14.38 -17.20
N LYS A 180 -0.05 13.31 -17.37
CA LYS A 180 -0.54 11.93 -17.30
C LYS A 180 -0.44 11.30 -15.92
N VAL A 181 0.08 12.04 -14.91
CA VAL A 181 0.25 11.50 -13.56
C VAL A 181 -0.83 12.03 -12.63
N HIS A 182 -1.71 11.16 -12.18
CA HIS A 182 -2.86 11.50 -11.35
C HIS A 182 -2.70 11.01 -9.93
N ARG A 183 -3.04 11.86 -8.96
CA ARG A 183 -3.07 11.47 -7.57
C ARG A 183 -4.41 10.81 -7.23
N ILE A 184 -4.38 9.51 -6.99
CA ILE A 184 -5.53 8.75 -6.48
C ILE A 184 -5.05 7.94 -5.27
N PRO A 185 -5.49 8.27 -4.05
CA PRO A 185 -5.02 7.60 -2.84
C PRO A 185 -5.54 6.16 -2.75
N ASN A 186 -4.95 5.37 -1.84
CA ASN A 186 -5.52 4.08 -1.49
C ASN A 186 -6.80 4.27 -0.68
N GLY A 187 -7.76 3.36 -0.87
CA GLY A 187 -8.97 3.30 -0.08
C GLY A 187 -8.82 2.44 1.18
N ILE A 188 -9.79 2.55 2.06
CA ILE A 188 -9.94 1.73 3.25
C ILE A 188 -11.39 1.31 3.42
N ASP A 189 -11.65 0.22 4.13
CA ASP A 189 -12.96 -0.15 4.66
C ASP A 189 -13.01 0.23 6.15
N PRO A 190 -13.53 1.42 6.50
CA PRO A 190 -13.51 1.87 7.88
C PRO A 190 -14.43 1.03 8.78
N GLU A 191 -15.53 0.51 8.24
CA GLU A 191 -16.50 -0.28 9.00
C GLU A 191 -15.87 -1.56 9.50
N TRP A 192 -15.09 -2.25 8.65
CA TRP A 192 -14.40 -3.46 9.06
C TRP A 192 -13.39 -3.22 10.17
N TRP A 193 -12.59 -2.15 10.10
CA TRP A 193 -11.60 -1.80 11.13
C TRP A 193 -12.24 -1.29 12.42
N ALA A 194 -13.41 -0.65 12.33
CA ALA A 194 -14.15 -0.17 13.49
C ALA A 194 -14.94 -1.27 14.21
N THR A 195 -15.14 -2.45 13.59
CA THR A 195 -15.91 -3.54 14.21
C THR A 195 -15.16 -4.16 15.38
N GLY A 196 -15.78 -4.25 16.55
CA GLY A 196 -15.20 -4.88 17.76
C GLY A 196 -15.52 -4.14 19.04
N GLU A 197 -14.92 -4.59 20.14
CA GLU A 197 -15.08 -3.95 21.43
C GLU A 197 -14.19 -2.71 21.53
N HIS A 198 -14.79 -1.56 21.62
CA HIS A 198 -14.09 -0.32 21.94
C HIS A 198 -13.93 -0.18 23.45
N HIS A 199 -12.71 -0.04 23.92
CA HIS A 199 -12.45 0.20 25.33
C HIS A 199 -12.48 1.70 25.63
N ASP A 200 -13.30 2.13 26.60
CA ASP A 200 -13.38 3.53 27.04
C ASP A 200 -12.04 4.06 27.61
N SER A 201 -11.24 3.18 28.20
CA SER A 201 -9.88 3.48 28.63
C SER A 201 -8.90 2.62 27.85
N ARG A 202 -8.10 3.24 26.98
CA ARG A 202 -7.03 2.54 26.26
C ARG A 202 -5.85 2.32 27.20
N ALA A 203 -5.22 1.15 27.07
CA ALA A 203 -4.00 0.84 27.81
C ALA A 203 -2.83 1.75 27.36
N PRO A 204 -1.78 1.95 28.16
CA PRO A 204 -0.56 2.61 27.73
C PRO A 204 0.23 1.69 26.78
N LEU A 205 -0.45 1.24 25.73
CA LEU A 205 0.05 0.34 24.70
C LEU A 205 0.38 1.13 23.43
N VAL A 206 1.63 1.11 23.04
CA VAL A 206 2.11 1.60 21.74
C VAL A 206 2.06 0.44 20.75
N LEU A 207 1.32 0.61 19.67
CA LEU A 207 1.21 -0.41 18.62
C LEU A 207 1.84 0.08 17.31
N THR A 208 2.60 -0.79 16.68
CA THR A 208 3.10 -0.59 15.31
C THR A 208 3.11 -1.90 14.54
N TRP A 209 2.89 -1.85 13.22
CA TRP A 209 2.95 -3.05 12.38
C TRP A 209 3.39 -2.76 10.95
N GLY A 210 3.82 -3.81 10.27
CA GLY A 210 4.23 -3.74 8.87
C GLY A 210 5.41 -4.66 8.57
N ARG A 211 5.97 -4.54 7.37
CA ARG A 211 7.18 -5.26 7.01
C ARG A 211 8.34 -4.77 7.88
N VAL A 212 9.05 -5.69 8.55
CA VAL A 212 10.19 -5.32 9.40
C VAL A 212 11.42 -5.12 8.50
N GLN A 213 11.56 -3.89 8.02
CA GLN A 213 12.63 -3.40 7.16
C GLN A 213 13.21 -2.12 7.77
N PHE A 214 14.45 -1.80 7.43
CA PHE A 214 15.15 -0.62 7.99
C PHE A 214 14.38 0.68 7.76
N GLU A 215 13.83 0.86 6.56
CA GLU A 215 13.08 2.06 6.17
C GLU A 215 11.77 2.27 6.95
N LYS A 216 11.26 1.22 7.63
CA LYS A 216 10.07 1.33 8.50
C LYS A 216 10.37 1.93 9.86
N GLY A 217 11.64 2.14 10.20
CA GLY A 217 12.04 2.97 11.33
C GLY A 217 11.74 2.39 12.73
N PHE A 218 11.44 1.09 12.86
CA PHE A 218 11.12 0.49 14.17
C PHE A 218 12.25 0.60 15.17
N GLN A 219 13.50 0.74 14.73
CA GLN A 219 14.67 1.04 15.57
C GLN A 219 14.57 2.43 16.22
N VAL A 220 13.91 3.39 15.56
CA VAL A 220 13.66 4.73 16.14
C VAL A 220 12.65 4.63 17.27
N LEU A 221 11.59 3.82 17.08
CA LEU A 221 10.61 3.57 18.13
C LEU A 221 11.23 2.84 19.32
N ALA A 222 12.08 1.80 19.09
CA ALA A 222 12.78 1.10 20.17
C ALA A 222 13.58 2.09 21.04
N ARG A 223 14.32 3.01 20.42
CA ARG A 223 15.06 4.08 21.13
C ARG A 223 14.13 5.04 21.86
N ALA A 224 13.00 5.42 21.27
CA ALA A 224 12.01 6.31 21.91
C ALA A 224 11.39 5.69 23.18
N MET A 225 11.31 4.35 23.25
CA MET A 225 10.79 3.65 24.43
C MET A 225 11.71 3.74 25.66
N THR A 226 13.02 4.03 25.48
CA THR A 226 13.98 4.10 26.60
C THR A 226 13.59 5.13 27.66
N PRO A 227 13.36 6.41 27.36
CA PRO A 227 12.90 7.38 28.34
C PRO A 227 11.46 7.13 28.82
N LEU A 228 10.59 6.57 27.97
CA LEU A 228 9.19 6.33 28.31
C LEU A 228 9.00 5.26 29.37
N ARG A 229 9.91 4.29 29.47
CA ARG A 229 9.91 3.26 30.50
C ARG A 229 9.78 3.82 31.92
N SER A 230 10.42 4.95 32.20
CA SER A 230 10.37 5.60 33.51
C SER A 230 9.27 6.68 33.64
N ARG A 231 8.84 7.26 32.50
CA ARG A 231 7.89 8.39 32.50
C ARG A 231 6.44 7.93 32.43
N VAL A 232 6.16 6.78 31.80
CA VAL A 232 4.82 6.26 31.60
C VAL A 232 4.68 4.90 32.29
N PRO A 233 4.12 4.83 33.50
CA PRO A 233 3.97 3.56 34.22
C PRO A 233 3.14 2.54 33.46
N GLY A 234 3.68 1.32 33.33
CA GLY A 234 3.01 0.21 32.65
C GLY A 234 2.98 0.31 31.12
N ILE A 235 3.82 1.17 30.52
CA ILE A 235 3.92 1.28 29.06
C ILE A 235 4.41 -0.04 28.45
N GLU A 236 3.75 -0.45 27.38
CA GLU A 236 4.16 -1.58 26.53
C GLU A 236 4.21 -1.14 25.07
N CYS A 237 5.07 -1.79 24.28
CA CYS A 237 5.15 -1.61 22.85
C CYS A 237 5.04 -2.95 22.14
N ILE A 238 4.15 -3.08 21.18
CA ILE A 238 4.01 -4.25 20.30
C ILE A 238 4.41 -3.85 18.89
N VAL A 239 5.40 -4.59 18.36
CA VAL A 239 5.81 -4.51 16.95
C VAL A 239 5.34 -5.79 16.26
N ALA A 240 4.36 -5.67 15.37
CA ALA A 240 3.82 -6.79 14.61
C ALA A 240 4.32 -6.78 13.17
N GLY A 241 4.81 -7.93 12.69
CA GLY A 241 5.27 -8.07 11.32
C GLY A 241 6.46 -9.01 11.16
N ARG A 242 6.86 -9.18 9.91
CA ARG A 242 8.03 -9.98 9.49
C ARG A 242 8.88 -9.19 8.51
N GLY A 243 10.17 -9.53 8.44
CA GLY A 243 11.09 -8.90 7.50
C GLY A 243 12.54 -9.24 7.78
N SER A 244 13.42 -8.90 6.86
CA SER A 244 14.84 -9.23 6.95
C SER A 244 15.58 -8.43 8.04
N TYR A 245 15.02 -7.31 8.48
CA TYR A 245 15.61 -6.46 9.53
C TYR A 245 15.27 -6.94 10.96
N LEU A 246 14.51 -8.02 11.12
CA LEU A 246 14.05 -8.48 12.44
C LEU A 246 15.19 -8.83 13.41
N PRO A 247 16.29 -9.52 13.01
CA PRO A 247 17.41 -9.80 13.90
C PRO A 247 18.13 -8.54 14.40
N GLU A 248 18.36 -7.58 13.51
CA GLU A 248 18.97 -6.29 13.85
C GLU A 248 18.08 -5.45 14.76
N LEU A 249 16.77 -5.48 14.53
CA LEU A 249 15.80 -4.80 15.38
C LEU A 249 15.82 -5.39 16.80
N GLN A 250 15.86 -6.72 16.95
CA GLN A 250 16.00 -7.36 18.26
C GLN A 250 17.29 -6.89 18.95
N SER A 251 18.41 -6.91 18.24
CA SER A 251 19.69 -6.43 18.78
C SER A 251 19.61 -4.95 19.24
N ARG A 252 18.87 -4.10 18.51
CA ARG A 252 18.66 -2.71 18.92
C ARG A 252 17.83 -2.60 20.19
N ILE A 253 16.75 -3.36 20.31
CA ILE A 253 15.90 -3.43 21.51
C ILE A 253 16.73 -3.85 22.74
N ASP A 254 17.61 -4.84 22.58
CA ASP A 254 18.48 -5.31 23.64
C ASP A 254 19.52 -4.26 24.06
N VAL A 255 20.14 -3.57 23.09
CA VAL A 255 21.10 -2.49 23.34
C VAL A 255 20.45 -1.29 24.04
N GLU A 256 19.22 -0.91 23.64
CA GLU A 256 18.45 0.15 24.28
C GLU A 256 17.92 -0.25 25.68
N GLY A 257 18.02 -1.53 26.05
CA GLY A 257 17.62 -2.04 27.37
C GLY A 257 16.10 -2.04 27.59
N VAL A 258 15.30 -2.19 26.53
CA VAL A 258 13.84 -2.11 26.58
C VAL A 258 13.13 -3.42 26.23
N SER A 259 13.84 -4.56 26.27
CA SER A 259 13.31 -5.89 25.96
C SER A 259 12.18 -6.34 26.88
N ASP A 260 12.03 -5.73 28.06
CA ASP A 260 10.95 -5.98 29.00
C ASP A 260 9.63 -5.29 28.63
N ILE A 261 9.68 -4.20 27.84
CA ILE A 261 8.50 -3.41 27.44
C ILE A 261 8.24 -3.40 25.93
N VAL A 262 9.21 -3.84 25.10
CA VAL A 262 9.05 -3.91 23.63
C VAL A 262 9.03 -5.37 23.18
N ARG A 263 7.96 -5.79 22.54
CA ARG A 263 7.75 -7.16 22.09
C ARG A 263 7.61 -7.26 20.57
N LEU A 264 8.44 -8.09 19.94
CA LEU A 264 8.32 -8.50 18.54
C LEU A 264 7.42 -9.72 18.46
N VAL A 265 6.20 -9.59 17.94
CA VAL A 265 5.18 -10.66 17.96
C VAL A 265 5.07 -11.43 16.65
N GLY A 266 5.89 -11.07 15.65
CA GLY A 266 5.81 -11.67 14.32
C GLY A 266 4.54 -11.24 13.56
N PHE A 267 4.15 -12.02 12.56
CA PHE A 267 2.93 -11.74 11.79
C PHE A 267 1.69 -11.93 12.67
N VAL A 268 0.79 -10.95 12.61
CA VAL A 268 -0.49 -10.97 13.31
C VAL A 268 -1.59 -10.92 12.24
N PRO A 269 -2.56 -11.85 12.23
CA PRO A 269 -3.74 -11.79 11.36
C PRO A 269 -4.59 -10.53 11.62
N ASP A 270 -5.28 -10.05 10.58
CA ASP A 270 -5.99 -8.77 10.61
C ASP A 270 -7.04 -8.68 11.73
N GLU A 271 -7.76 -9.77 12.05
CA GLU A 271 -8.72 -9.78 13.15
C GLU A 271 -8.04 -9.53 14.51
N LYS A 272 -6.90 -10.19 14.75
CA LYS A 272 -6.13 -9.99 15.99
C LYS A 272 -5.43 -8.63 16.02
N LEU A 273 -5.01 -8.14 14.85
CA LEU A 273 -4.43 -6.80 14.73
C LEU A 273 -5.47 -5.74 15.08
N ARG A 274 -6.71 -5.90 14.61
CA ARG A 274 -7.84 -5.04 14.96
C ARG A 274 -8.11 -5.01 16.46
N ASP A 275 -8.11 -6.17 17.13
CA ASP A 275 -8.29 -6.26 18.58
C ASP A 275 -7.16 -5.51 19.34
N LEU A 276 -5.91 -5.64 18.87
CA LEU A 276 -4.79 -4.88 19.43
C LEU A 276 -4.97 -3.37 19.21
N LEU A 277 -5.41 -2.99 18.02
CA LEU A 277 -5.66 -1.60 17.63
C LEU A 277 -6.70 -0.91 18.51
N HIS A 278 -7.80 -1.62 18.82
CA HIS A 278 -8.85 -1.08 19.72
C HIS A 278 -8.38 -0.90 21.16
N ARG A 279 -7.35 -1.62 21.58
CA ARG A 279 -6.74 -1.53 22.92
C ARG A 279 -5.59 -0.54 22.98
N ALA A 280 -4.98 -0.21 21.85
CA ALA A 280 -3.79 0.62 21.79
C ALA A 280 -4.07 2.06 22.28
N GLY A 281 -3.23 2.58 23.15
CA GLY A 281 -3.23 3.99 23.54
C GLY A 281 -2.85 4.91 22.39
N CYS A 282 -1.91 4.47 21.56
CA CYS A 282 -1.58 5.11 20.30
C CYS A 282 -0.98 4.10 19.29
N VAL A 283 -1.07 4.47 18.02
CA VAL A 283 -0.34 3.81 16.92
C VAL A 283 0.81 4.70 16.50
N VAL A 284 1.98 4.09 16.32
CA VAL A 284 3.19 4.79 15.85
C VAL A 284 3.62 4.25 14.49
N ILE A 285 3.84 5.14 13.53
CA ILE A 285 4.41 4.81 12.22
C ILE A 285 5.73 5.57 12.06
N PRO A 286 6.85 4.96 12.49
CA PRO A 286 8.15 5.64 12.58
C PRO A 286 8.94 5.59 11.28
N SER A 287 8.29 5.40 10.13
CA SER A 287 8.92 5.18 8.84
C SER A 287 9.88 6.31 8.46
N LEU A 288 11.08 5.94 8.03
CA LEU A 288 12.05 6.88 7.45
C LEU A 288 11.67 7.23 6.01
N TYR A 289 10.96 6.32 5.36
CA TYR A 289 10.38 6.48 4.03
C TYR A 289 9.01 5.81 3.97
N GLU A 290 7.98 6.53 3.50
CA GLU A 290 6.62 6.01 3.36
C GLU A 290 5.90 6.67 2.17
N PRO A 291 5.73 5.96 1.06
CA PRO A 291 5.08 6.52 -0.14
C PRO A 291 3.66 6.99 0.10
N PHE A 292 2.89 6.24 0.90
CA PHE A 292 1.50 6.56 1.22
C PHE A 292 1.15 6.34 2.69
N GLY A 293 1.29 5.10 3.20
CA GLY A 293 0.98 4.72 4.57
C GLY A 293 -0.42 4.14 4.77
N ILE A 294 -0.72 2.99 4.14
CA ILE A 294 -1.99 2.27 4.36
C ILE A 294 -2.21 2.00 5.85
N VAL A 295 -1.15 1.66 6.59
CA VAL A 295 -1.17 1.45 8.04
C VAL A 295 -1.75 2.66 8.80
N ALA A 296 -1.54 3.90 8.29
CA ALA A 296 -2.13 5.09 8.87
C ALA A 296 -3.66 5.12 8.69
N LEU A 297 -4.16 4.72 7.51
CA LEU A 297 -5.61 4.61 7.29
C LEU A 297 -6.23 3.55 8.19
N GLU A 298 -5.56 2.39 8.34
CA GLU A 298 -6.00 1.31 9.23
C GLU A 298 -6.05 1.78 10.69
N ALA A 299 -5.02 2.51 11.15
CA ALA A 299 -4.97 3.09 12.49
C ALA A 299 -6.12 4.08 12.75
N LEU A 300 -6.38 4.99 11.80
CA LEU A 300 -7.46 5.94 11.87
C LEU A 300 -8.82 5.26 11.83
N ALA A 301 -9.00 4.23 10.99
CA ALA A 301 -10.24 3.46 10.87
C ALA A 301 -10.56 2.66 12.14
N GLY A 302 -9.55 2.09 12.81
CA GLY A 302 -9.70 1.47 14.13
C GLY A 302 -9.79 2.48 15.28
N GLY A 303 -9.87 3.78 14.99
CA GLY A 303 -10.03 4.85 15.94
C GLY A 303 -8.86 4.99 16.92
N ALA A 304 -7.63 4.60 16.58
CA ALA A 304 -6.46 4.82 17.43
C ALA A 304 -5.84 6.21 17.19
N PRO A 305 -5.38 6.91 18.24
CA PRO A 305 -4.56 8.10 18.07
C PRO A 305 -3.30 7.76 17.26
N LEU A 306 -3.02 8.53 16.23
CA LEU A 306 -1.93 8.28 15.28
C LEU A 306 -0.75 9.22 15.52
N ILE A 307 0.46 8.66 15.64
CA ILE A 307 1.73 9.38 15.63
C ILE A 307 2.54 8.85 14.46
N ALA A 308 2.98 9.72 13.56
CA ALA A 308 3.71 9.31 12.38
C ALA A 308 4.93 10.18 12.10
N ALA A 309 5.93 9.61 11.44
CA ALA A 309 7.06 10.39 10.96
C ALA A 309 6.61 11.35 9.83
N ARG A 310 7.17 12.57 9.82
CA ARG A 310 6.92 13.60 8.81
C ARG A 310 7.60 13.23 7.48
N THR A 311 7.10 12.18 6.83
CA THR A 311 7.68 11.68 5.57
C THR A 311 6.60 11.27 4.59
N GLY A 312 6.85 11.53 3.29
CA GLY A 312 6.05 11.07 2.17
C GLY A 312 4.56 11.31 2.32
N GLY A 313 3.78 10.26 2.09
CA GLY A 313 2.31 10.30 2.19
C GLY A 313 1.77 10.48 3.60
N LEU A 314 2.54 10.13 4.65
CA LEU A 314 2.14 10.32 6.04
C LEU A 314 2.03 11.82 6.40
N ALA A 315 3.00 12.62 5.95
CA ALA A 315 2.94 14.06 6.13
C ALA A 315 1.69 14.65 5.46
N GLU A 316 1.41 14.26 4.21
CA GLU A 316 0.23 14.72 3.47
C GLU A 316 -1.11 14.33 4.13
N LEU A 317 -1.14 13.17 4.78
CA LEU A 317 -2.32 12.69 5.46
C LEU A 317 -2.65 13.49 6.72
N ILE A 318 -1.61 13.95 7.46
CA ILE A 318 -1.74 14.46 8.83
C ILE A 318 -1.61 15.97 8.90
N GLU A 319 -0.70 16.63 8.13
CA GLU A 319 -0.37 18.05 8.29
C GLU A 319 -1.58 18.97 8.25
N ASP A 320 -2.43 18.82 7.24
CA ASP A 320 -3.57 19.72 7.03
C ASP A 320 -4.83 19.29 7.82
N THR A 321 -4.82 18.13 8.46
CA THR A 321 -6.03 17.51 9.01
C THR A 321 -6.05 17.48 10.52
N GLY A 322 -4.87 17.44 11.15
CA GLY A 322 -4.73 17.22 12.59
C GLY A 322 -5.27 15.85 13.05
N ALA A 323 -5.42 14.89 12.13
CA ALA A 323 -5.86 13.53 12.43
C ALA A 323 -4.80 12.71 13.17
N GLY A 324 -3.59 13.25 13.34
CA GLY A 324 -2.47 12.63 14.04
C GLY A 324 -1.45 13.68 14.48
N MET A 325 -0.40 13.21 15.14
CA MET A 325 0.80 14.00 15.44
C MET A 325 1.94 13.59 14.51
N LEU A 326 2.76 14.56 14.14
CA LEU A 326 3.96 14.33 13.33
C LEU A 326 5.21 14.59 14.15
N PHE A 327 6.24 13.78 13.91
CA PHE A 327 7.60 13.99 14.43
C PHE A 327 8.61 13.88 13.28
N ASP A 328 9.80 14.45 13.44
CA ASP A 328 10.83 14.42 12.40
C ASP A 328 11.42 13.01 12.24
N PRO A 329 11.56 12.48 11.00
CA PRO A 329 12.05 11.13 10.76
C PRO A 329 13.40 10.87 11.45
N GLY A 330 13.50 9.78 12.22
CA GLY A 330 14.70 9.41 12.96
C GLY A 330 14.86 10.11 14.34
N ASN A 331 14.01 11.07 14.67
CA ASN A 331 14.08 11.81 15.96
C ASN A 331 13.33 11.04 17.06
N ALA A 332 14.05 10.16 17.75
CA ALA A 332 13.49 9.33 18.82
C ALA A 332 13.03 10.16 20.05
N ASP A 333 13.69 11.27 20.35
CA ASP A 333 13.36 12.11 21.50
C ASP A 333 12.03 12.85 21.27
N GLU A 334 11.81 13.39 20.08
CA GLU A 334 10.55 14.00 19.68
C GLU A 334 9.41 12.97 19.64
N LEU A 335 9.67 11.77 19.10
CA LEU A 335 8.73 10.66 19.13
C LEU A 335 8.32 10.29 20.54
N ALA A 336 9.27 10.20 21.47
CA ALA A 336 8.98 9.94 22.89
C ALA A 336 8.06 11.01 23.48
N GLY A 337 8.32 12.29 23.21
CA GLY A 337 7.46 13.40 23.63
C GLY A 337 6.03 13.31 23.05
N CYS A 338 5.89 12.97 21.76
CA CYS A 338 4.59 12.75 21.14
C CYS A 338 3.81 11.60 21.80
N ILE A 339 4.48 10.47 22.07
CA ILE A 339 3.86 9.30 22.73
C ILE A 339 3.38 9.69 24.14
N GLU A 340 4.24 10.33 24.95
CA GLU A 340 3.93 10.76 26.30
C GLU A 340 2.72 11.72 26.31
N GLN A 341 2.69 12.70 25.41
CA GLN A 341 1.61 13.66 25.26
C GLN A 341 0.28 13.00 24.90
N VAL A 342 0.27 12.10 23.89
CA VAL A 342 -0.96 11.41 23.46
C VAL A 342 -1.50 10.49 24.54
N LEU A 343 -0.62 9.80 25.28
CA LEU A 343 -1.05 8.88 26.35
C LEU A 343 -1.54 9.63 27.61
N SER A 344 -1.06 10.86 27.86
CA SER A 344 -1.44 11.66 29.02
C SER A 344 -2.61 12.63 28.77
N ASP A 345 -2.83 13.06 27.53
CA ASP A 345 -3.90 14.02 27.16
C ASP A 345 -5.03 13.32 26.39
N ARG A 346 -6.06 12.90 27.15
CA ARG A 346 -7.25 12.25 26.58
C ARG A 346 -8.01 13.16 25.61
N ALA A 347 -8.07 14.46 25.86
CA ALA A 347 -8.81 15.39 25.00
C ALA A 347 -8.11 15.53 23.63
N LEU A 348 -6.78 15.57 23.62
CA LEU A 348 -5.98 15.54 22.40
C LEU A 348 -6.23 14.24 21.63
N ALA A 349 -6.09 13.08 22.28
CA ALA A 349 -6.30 11.77 21.67
C ALA A 349 -7.70 11.61 21.05
N ASP A 350 -8.76 12.02 21.79
CA ASP A 350 -10.15 12.01 21.30
C ASP A 350 -10.36 13.00 20.13
N GLY A 351 -9.67 14.14 20.17
CA GLY A 351 -9.68 15.11 19.07
C GLY A 351 -9.07 14.55 17.78
N MET A 352 -7.93 13.87 17.89
CA MET A 352 -7.26 13.21 16.75
C MET A 352 -8.17 12.14 16.15
N ARG A 353 -8.79 11.30 16.97
CA ARG A 353 -9.68 10.24 16.54
C ARG A 353 -10.86 10.77 15.73
N ARG A 354 -11.61 11.77 16.25
CA ARG A 354 -12.74 12.39 15.52
C ARG A 354 -12.33 13.00 14.18
N ARG A 355 -11.16 13.64 14.12
CA ARG A 355 -10.64 14.19 12.85
C ARG A 355 -10.23 13.10 11.88
N GLY A 356 -9.67 11.99 12.38
CA GLY A 356 -9.36 10.80 11.59
C GLY A 356 -10.61 10.18 10.95
N GLU A 357 -11.66 9.95 11.73
CA GLU A 357 -12.94 9.44 11.23
C GLU A 357 -13.55 10.34 10.14
N ALA A 358 -13.59 11.65 10.38
CA ALA A 358 -14.06 12.62 9.39
C ALA A 358 -13.24 12.64 8.12
N LEU A 359 -11.92 12.52 8.24
CA LEU A 359 -11.00 12.46 7.10
C LEU A 359 -11.23 11.21 6.23
N LEU A 360 -11.38 10.04 6.86
CA LEU A 360 -11.61 8.78 6.14
C LEU A 360 -12.93 8.84 5.36
N ALA A 361 -14.01 9.27 6.01
CA ALA A 361 -15.31 9.39 5.37
C ALA A 361 -15.29 10.35 4.17
N ALA A 362 -14.54 11.44 4.26
CA ALA A 362 -14.49 12.47 3.22
C ALA A 362 -13.62 12.09 1.99
N ARG A 363 -12.56 11.28 2.17
CA ARG A 363 -11.51 11.17 1.12
C ARG A 363 -11.03 9.76 0.79
N TYR A 364 -11.28 8.76 1.64
CA TYR A 364 -10.61 7.45 1.54
C TYR A 364 -11.58 6.28 1.41
N SER A 365 -12.86 6.53 1.10
CA SER A 365 -13.81 5.46 0.79
C SER A 365 -13.45 4.80 -0.54
N TRP A 366 -13.60 3.50 -0.62
CA TRP A 366 -13.37 2.75 -1.85
C TRP A 366 -14.24 3.23 -3.01
N GLU A 367 -15.47 3.70 -2.73
CA GLU A 367 -16.35 4.27 -3.73
C GLU A 367 -15.77 5.55 -4.36
N ALA A 368 -15.26 6.47 -3.54
CA ALA A 368 -14.62 7.69 -4.03
C ALA A 368 -13.38 7.39 -4.88
N ILE A 369 -12.58 6.40 -4.45
CA ILE A 369 -11.38 5.97 -5.19
C ILE A 369 -11.75 5.34 -6.53
N ALA A 370 -12.74 4.44 -6.57
CA ALA A 370 -13.21 3.83 -7.81
C ALA A 370 -13.74 4.88 -8.79
N ASN A 371 -14.58 5.81 -8.32
CA ASN A 371 -15.13 6.88 -9.15
C ASN A 371 -14.04 7.81 -9.72
N ALA A 372 -13.05 8.18 -8.91
CA ALA A 372 -11.92 8.99 -9.36
C ALA A 372 -11.09 8.25 -10.44
N SER A 373 -10.83 6.96 -10.23
CA SER A 373 -10.09 6.12 -11.21
C SER A 373 -10.85 5.97 -12.52
N VAL A 374 -12.17 5.78 -12.46
CA VAL A 374 -13.03 5.72 -13.67
C VAL A 374 -12.99 7.03 -14.44
N GLY A 375 -12.87 8.17 -13.75
CA GLY A 375 -12.65 9.48 -14.39
C GLY A 375 -11.38 9.49 -15.23
N VAL A 376 -10.27 8.96 -14.70
CA VAL A 376 -9.00 8.85 -15.42
C VAL A 376 -9.11 7.85 -16.59
N TYR A 377 -9.77 6.71 -16.40
CA TYR A 377 -9.98 5.72 -17.48
C TYR A 377 -10.73 6.31 -18.68
N ARG A 378 -11.78 7.10 -18.43
CA ARG A 378 -12.53 7.79 -19.49
C ARG A 378 -11.65 8.79 -20.25
N GLY A 379 -10.81 9.54 -19.56
CA GLY A 379 -9.83 10.41 -20.18
C GLY A 379 -8.83 9.68 -21.07
N ALA A 380 -8.33 8.52 -20.61
CA ALA A 380 -7.42 7.68 -21.38
C ALA A 380 -8.07 7.15 -22.67
N THR A 381 -9.33 6.68 -22.59
CA THR A 381 -10.08 6.14 -23.74
C THR A 381 -10.38 7.20 -24.79
N THR A 382 -10.67 8.44 -24.38
CA THR A 382 -10.93 9.55 -25.32
C THR A 382 -9.67 10.01 -26.05
N ALA A 383 -8.54 10.10 -25.37
CA ALA A 383 -7.26 10.51 -25.96
C ALA A 383 -6.78 9.54 -27.05
N GLU A 384 -6.87 8.22 -26.81
CA GLU A 384 -6.50 7.23 -27.83
C GLU A 384 -7.43 7.26 -29.06
N THR A 385 -8.70 7.61 -28.88
CA THR A 385 -9.63 7.73 -30.00
C THR A 385 -9.31 8.96 -30.87
N GLU A 386 -8.84 10.04 -30.27
CA GLU A 386 -8.41 11.24 -30.98
C GLU A 386 -7.09 11.04 -31.75
N ASP A 387 -6.11 10.35 -31.15
CA ASP A 387 -4.84 9.99 -31.81
C ASP A 387 -5.05 9.02 -32.99
N ALA A 388 -6.00 8.08 -32.85
CA ALA A 388 -6.34 7.13 -33.92
C ALA A 388 -7.09 7.80 -35.10
N LEU A 389 -7.69 8.95 -34.90
CA LEU A 389 -8.41 9.72 -35.92
C LEU A 389 -7.55 10.80 -36.60
N THR A 390 -6.33 11.07 -36.12
CA THR A 390 -5.38 12.01 -36.71
C THR A 390 -4.48 11.27 -37.68
N PRO A 391 -4.63 11.41 -39.02
CA PRO A 391 -3.73 10.76 -39.97
C PRO A 391 -2.33 11.35 -39.86
N ALA A 392 -1.32 10.50 -39.91
CA ALA A 392 0.11 10.84 -39.89
C ALA A 392 0.53 11.66 -41.12
#